data_266a138fc9d267299881a86e34839248
#
_entry.id   266a138fc9d267299881a86e34839248
#
_cell.length_a   1.000
_cell.length_b   1.000
_cell.length_c   1.000
_cell.angle_alpha   90.00
_cell.angle_beta   90.00
_cell.angle_gamma   90.00
#
_symmetry.space_group_name_H-M   'P 1'
#
loop_
_entity.id
_entity.type
_entity.pdbx_description
1 polymer ?
#
loop_
_entity_poly.entity_id
_entity_poly.type
_entity_poly.pdbx_seq_one_letter_code
_entity_poly.pdbx_strand_id
1 'polypeptide(L)'
;MSDDDGHDADGGAEPDHDPDREEFRAAPIGHARVRGGMSVGELATEYGNAGIGAATVAEAVDVYAEMLRRDDVTVLFGLAGAMVPSGMRAIVSDLIRDGHID
;
A
#
# COMPACT_ATOMS: atom_id res chain seq x y z
N MET A 1 -5.80 51.48 -45.54
CA MET A 1 -6.23 51.73 -44.19
C MET A 1 -6.48 50.37 -43.52
N SER A 2 -5.44 49.82 -43.00
CA SER A 2 -5.40 48.47 -42.42
C SER A 2 -5.27 48.64 -40.92
N ASP A 3 -6.28 48.20 -40.20
CA ASP A 3 -6.22 48.08 -38.75
C ASP A 3 -5.87 46.64 -38.45
N ASP A 4 -4.60 46.49 -38.11
CA ASP A 4 -4.02 45.29 -37.56
C ASP A 4 -4.23 45.32 -36.03
N ASP A 5 -5.22 44.61 -35.57
CA ASP A 5 -5.38 44.35 -34.15
C ASP A 5 -4.87 42.93 -33.87
N GLY A 6 -3.57 42.80 -33.77
CA GLY A 6 -2.92 41.65 -33.17
C GLY A 6 -3.27 41.56 -31.68
N HIS A 7 -4.19 40.70 -31.36
CA HIS A 7 -4.46 40.33 -29.97
C HIS A 7 -3.86 38.93 -29.73
N ASP A 8 -2.56 38.92 -29.51
CA ASP A 8 -1.88 37.77 -28.93
C ASP A 8 -2.15 37.74 -27.42
N ALA A 9 -3.27 37.16 -27.04
CA ALA A 9 -3.51 36.75 -25.67
C ALA A 9 -3.11 35.28 -25.53
N ASP A 10 -1.80 35.01 -25.55
CA ASP A 10 -1.25 33.77 -25.03
C ASP A 10 -1.22 33.86 -23.49
N GLY A 11 -2.38 33.71 -22.92
CA GLY A 11 -2.51 33.41 -21.52
C GLY A 11 -2.24 31.93 -21.31
N GLY A 12 -0.98 31.53 -21.38
CA GLY A 12 -0.54 30.23 -20.95
C GLY A 12 -0.92 30.08 -19.48
N ALA A 13 -2.05 29.42 -19.23
CA ALA A 13 -2.37 28.95 -17.90
C ALA A 13 -1.27 27.98 -17.51
N GLU A 14 -0.43 28.36 -16.54
CA GLU A 14 0.46 27.42 -15.89
C GLU A 14 -0.36 26.22 -15.42
N PRO A 15 0.09 24.98 -15.67
CA PRO A 15 -0.64 23.82 -15.21
C PRO A 15 -0.76 23.93 -13.69
N ASP A 16 -1.98 23.90 -13.22
CA ASP A 16 -2.33 23.92 -11.81
C ASP A 16 -1.50 22.85 -11.07
N HIS A 17 -0.46 23.32 -10.38
CA HIS A 17 0.43 22.46 -9.62
C HIS A 17 -0.26 22.15 -8.28
N ASP A 18 -1.15 21.17 -8.33
CA ASP A 18 -1.78 20.59 -7.15
C ASP A 18 -0.87 19.49 -6.60
N PRO A 19 -0.19 19.72 -5.46
CA PRO A 19 0.70 18.73 -4.85
C PRO A 19 -0.03 17.43 -4.50
N ASP A 20 -1.31 17.50 -4.13
CA ASP A 20 -2.12 16.32 -3.84
C ASP A 20 -2.36 15.46 -5.09
N ARG A 21 -2.33 16.09 -6.26
CA ARG A 21 -2.49 15.41 -7.55
C ARG A 21 -1.24 14.69 -8.01
N GLU A 22 -0.05 15.14 -7.59
CA GLU A 22 1.22 14.46 -7.89
C GLU A 22 1.39 13.21 -7.02
N GLU A 23 0.93 13.25 -5.78
CA GLU A 23 0.95 12.09 -4.90
C GLU A 23 0.10 10.94 -5.45
N PHE A 24 -1.04 11.25 -6.06
CA PHE A 24 -1.87 10.26 -6.78
C PHE A 24 -1.23 9.72 -8.07
N ARG A 25 -0.29 10.45 -8.66
CA ARG A 25 0.40 10.04 -9.89
C ARG A 25 1.72 9.31 -9.63
N ALA A 26 2.22 9.31 -8.40
CA ALA A 26 3.58 8.89 -8.08
C ALA A 26 3.81 7.38 -8.17
N ALA A 27 2.77 6.55 -8.23
CA ALA A 27 2.90 5.11 -8.37
C ALA A 27 1.94 4.57 -9.44
N PRO A 28 2.40 4.38 -10.68
CA PRO A 28 1.58 3.72 -11.68
C PRO A 28 1.22 2.31 -11.21
N ILE A 29 -0.04 1.93 -11.36
CA ILE A 29 -0.51 0.59 -11.07
C ILE A 29 0.18 -0.37 -12.06
N GLY A 30 0.97 -1.29 -11.51
CA GLY A 30 1.49 -2.44 -12.22
C GLY A 30 0.57 -3.65 -12.07
N HIS A 31 0.96 -4.76 -12.64
CA HIS A 31 0.25 -6.02 -12.50
C HIS A 31 1.03 -6.96 -11.60
N ALA A 32 0.35 -7.56 -10.62
CA ALA A 32 0.92 -8.64 -9.82
C ALA A 32 1.17 -9.88 -10.69
N ARG A 33 2.34 -10.47 -10.56
CA ARG A 33 2.71 -11.70 -11.29
C ARG A 33 2.81 -12.87 -10.34
N VAL A 34 1.97 -13.85 -10.52
CA VAL A 34 1.95 -15.06 -9.71
C VAL A 34 2.62 -16.20 -10.46
N ARG A 35 3.53 -16.88 -9.78
CA ARG A 35 4.28 -18.03 -10.31
C ARG A 35 4.15 -19.21 -9.37
N GLY A 36 4.23 -20.44 -9.92
CA GLY A 36 4.34 -21.63 -9.09
C GLY A 36 5.62 -21.59 -8.24
N GLY A 37 5.52 -22.01 -6.98
CA GLY A 37 6.64 -22.05 -6.06
C GLY A 37 7.00 -20.72 -5.39
N MET A 38 6.21 -19.65 -5.59
CA MET A 38 6.40 -18.41 -4.86
C MET A 38 6.20 -18.60 -3.36
N SER A 39 7.01 -17.90 -2.56
CA SER A 39 6.75 -17.73 -1.14
C SER A 39 5.58 -16.74 -0.90
N VAL A 40 5.00 -16.80 0.29
CA VAL A 40 3.97 -15.83 0.69
C VAL A 40 4.54 -14.40 0.69
N GLY A 41 5.80 -14.23 1.11
CA GLY A 41 6.47 -12.93 1.09
C GLY A 41 6.63 -12.37 -0.32
N GLU A 42 7.00 -13.19 -1.29
CA GLU A 42 7.08 -12.80 -2.71
C GLU A 42 5.73 -12.40 -3.26
N LEU A 43 4.66 -13.14 -2.92
CA LEU A 43 3.30 -12.81 -3.29
C LEU A 43 2.86 -11.46 -2.70
N ALA A 44 3.13 -11.21 -1.43
CA ALA A 44 2.83 -9.94 -0.77
C ALA A 44 3.55 -8.76 -1.44
N THR A 45 4.80 -8.95 -1.86
CA THR A 45 5.54 -7.94 -2.62
C THR A 45 4.90 -7.64 -3.97
N GLU A 46 4.45 -8.67 -4.69
CA GLU A 46 3.73 -8.48 -5.96
C GLU A 46 2.42 -7.71 -5.78
N TYR A 47 1.74 -7.88 -4.67
CA TYR A 47 0.53 -7.10 -4.35
C TYR A 47 0.81 -5.60 -4.22
N GLY A 48 2.02 -5.21 -3.84
CA GLY A 48 2.43 -3.81 -3.80
C GLY A 48 2.42 -3.11 -5.16
N ASN A 49 2.53 -3.87 -6.24
CA ASN A 49 2.45 -3.35 -7.61
C ASN A 49 1.00 -3.17 -8.10
N ALA A 50 0.04 -3.81 -7.47
CA ALA A 50 -1.37 -3.73 -7.81
C ALA A 50 -2.04 -2.53 -7.12
N GLY A 51 -3.26 -2.23 -7.53
CA GLY A 51 -4.06 -1.16 -6.91
C GLY A 51 -5.06 -1.67 -5.87
N ILE A 52 -5.79 -0.73 -5.28
CA ILE A 52 -6.92 -0.98 -4.37
C ILE A 52 -6.50 -1.84 -3.16
N GLY A 53 -7.27 -2.87 -2.82
CA GLY A 53 -7.05 -3.68 -1.62
C GLY A 53 -5.74 -4.46 -1.59
N ALA A 54 -5.22 -4.88 -2.74
CA ALA A 54 -3.96 -5.62 -2.82
C ALA A 54 -2.77 -4.76 -2.37
N ALA A 55 -2.71 -3.50 -2.79
CA ALA A 55 -1.69 -2.56 -2.33
C ALA A 55 -1.80 -2.30 -0.82
N THR A 56 -3.00 -2.20 -0.28
CA THR A 56 -3.24 -2.04 1.16
C THR A 56 -2.73 -3.24 1.96
N VAL A 57 -2.90 -4.47 1.46
CA VAL A 57 -2.33 -5.67 2.09
C VAL A 57 -0.81 -5.61 2.11
N ALA A 58 -0.17 -5.23 1.00
CA ALA A 58 1.28 -5.09 0.94
C ALA A 58 1.81 -4.04 1.93
N GLU A 59 1.15 -2.89 2.02
CA GLU A 59 1.48 -1.84 2.98
C GLU A 59 1.34 -2.33 4.43
N ALA A 60 0.28 -3.05 4.75
CA ALA A 60 0.09 -3.63 6.08
C ALA A 60 1.20 -4.63 6.44
N VAL A 61 1.65 -5.43 5.49
CA VAL A 61 2.79 -6.35 5.67
C VAL A 61 4.07 -5.58 6.00
N ASP A 62 4.35 -4.50 5.26
CA ASP A 62 5.55 -3.68 5.47
C ASP A 62 5.52 -2.99 6.84
N VAL A 63 4.38 -2.43 7.23
CA VAL A 63 4.20 -1.80 8.55
C VAL A 63 4.40 -2.83 9.67
N TYR A 64 3.79 -4.00 9.57
CA TYR A 64 3.94 -5.04 10.58
C TYR A 64 5.37 -5.57 10.66
N ALA A 65 6.02 -5.78 9.54
CA ALA A 65 7.44 -6.16 9.50
C ALA A 65 8.34 -5.12 10.19
N GLU A 66 8.05 -3.83 10.00
CA GLU A 66 8.79 -2.77 10.70
C GLU A 66 8.52 -2.76 12.21
N MET A 67 7.28 -2.98 12.63
CA MET A 67 6.95 -3.11 14.05
C MET A 67 7.75 -4.24 14.71
N LEU A 68 7.90 -5.38 14.04
CA LEU A 68 8.65 -6.53 14.55
C LEU A 68 10.17 -6.31 14.63
N ARG A 69 10.71 -5.38 13.84
CA ARG A 69 12.15 -5.04 13.86
C ARG A 69 12.51 -4.08 15.00
N ARG A 70 11.54 -3.41 15.58
CA ARG A 70 11.76 -2.38 16.59
C ARG A 70 11.61 -2.96 17.99
N ASP A 71 12.58 -2.68 18.85
CA ASP A 71 12.57 -3.13 20.25
C ASP A 71 11.65 -2.26 21.15
N ASP A 72 11.25 -1.08 20.67
CA ASP A 72 10.46 -0.10 21.41
C ASP A 72 8.95 -0.16 21.07
N VAL A 73 8.51 -1.23 20.41
CA VAL A 73 7.11 -1.41 19.97
C VAL A 73 6.48 -2.62 20.67
N THR A 74 5.32 -2.40 21.25
CA THR A 74 4.45 -3.49 21.74
C THR A 74 3.38 -3.78 20.69
N VAL A 75 3.27 -5.03 20.28
CA VAL A 75 2.30 -5.47 19.28
C VAL A 75 1.07 -6.01 19.97
N LEU A 76 -0.04 -5.29 19.85
CA LEU A 76 -1.35 -5.72 20.35
C LEU A 76 -2.19 -6.24 19.19
N PHE A 77 -2.69 -7.45 19.32
CA PHE A 77 -3.49 -8.10 18.30
C PHE A 77 -4.95 -8.24 18.76
N GLY A 78 -5.84 -7.47 18.14
CA GLY A 78 -7.29 -7.57 18.39
C GLY A 78 -7.90 -8.75 17.66
N LEU A 79 -8.57 -9.64 18.39
CA LEU A 79 -9.14 -10.86 17.85
C LEU A 79 -10.67 -10.87 17.97
N ALA A 80 -11.36 -11.05 16.84
CA ALA A 80 -12.81 -11.29 16.88
C ALA A 80 -13.10 -12.73 17.28
N GLY A 81 -14.19 -12.94 18.07
CA GLY A 81 -14.51 -14.25 18.66
C GLY A 81 -14.73 -15.38 17.65
N ALA A 82 -15.07 -15.06 16.40
CA ALA A 82 -15.28 -16.07 15.35
C ALA A 82 -13.99 -16.62 14.73
N MET A 83 -12.84 -16.00 14.91
CA MET A 83 -11.58 -16.43 14.29
C MET A 83 -11.11 -17.81 14.81
N VAL A 84 -11.25 -18.06 16.10
CA VAL A 84 -10.83 -19.33 16.70
C VAL A 84 -11.66 -20.51 16.19
N PRO A 85 -13.01 -20.48 16.25
CA PRO A 85 -13.82 -21.58 15.71
C PRO A 85 -13.72 -21.73 14.18
N SER A 86 -13.36 -20.68 13.46
CA SER A 86 -13.17 -20.75 12.01
C SER A 86 -11.81 -21.33 11.56
N GLY A 87 -10.98 -21.79 12.49
CA GLY A 87 -9.76 -22.52 12.17
C GLY A 87 -8.46 -21.74 12.28
N MET A 88 -8.49 -20.51 12.81
CA MET A 88 -7.31 -19.64 12.93
C MET A 88 -6.53 -19.81 14.24
N ARG A 89 -6.98 -20.71 15.13
CA ARG A 89 -6.36 -20.90 16.45
C ARG A 89 -4.87 -21.22 16.39
N ALA A 90 -4.46 -22.11 15.51
CA ALA A 90 -3.06 -22.51 15.38
C ALA A 90 -2.18 -21.32 14.98
N ILE A 91 -2.63 -20.51 14.02
CA ILE A 91 -1.92 -19.32 13.56
C ILE A 91 -1.72 -18.34 14.72
N VAL A 92 -2.76 -18.04 15.49
CA VAL A 92 -2.67 -17.13 16.63
C VAL A 92 -1.73 -17.68 17.71
N SER A 93 -1.81 -18.96 18.02
CA SER A 93 -0.94 -19.60 18.99
C SER A 93 0.53 -19.55 18.58
N ASP A 94 0.81 -19.74 17.31
CA ASP A 94 2.18 -19.68 16.77
C ASP A 94 2.71 -18.24 16.79
N LEU A 95 1.89 -17.25 16.43
CA LEU A 95 2.28 -15.83 16.51
C LEU A 95 2.67 -15.42 17.94
N ILE A 96 1.96 -15.91 18.96
CA ILE A 96 2.28 -15.67 20.37
C ILE A 96 3.59 -16.39 20.74
N ARG A 97 3.69 -17.66 20.39
CA ARG A 97 4.86 -18.49 20.73
C ARG A 97 6.14 -17.97 20.11
N ASP A 98 6.06 -17.48 18.88
CA ASP A 98 7.21 -16.98 18.13
C ASP A 98 7.52 -15.51 18.44
N GLY A 99 6.75 -14.86 19.32
CA GLY A 99 6.98 -13.48 19.75
C GLY A 99 6.60 -12.42 18.71
N HIS A 100 5.71 -12.77 17.79
CA HIS A 100 5.20 -11.82 16.78
C HIS A 100 4.07 -10.94 17.29
N ILE A 101 3.42 -11.32 18.35
CA ILE A 101 2.45 -10.51 19.11
C ILE A 101 2.74 -10.62 20.61
N ASP A 102 2.51 -9.54 21.34
CA ASP A 102 2.68 -9.44 22.79
C ASP A 102 1.34 -9.70 23.53
#